data_168d730ca0670137a10f54ec9fd96881
#
_entry.id   168d730ca0670137a10f54ec9fd96881
#
_cell.length_a   1.000
_cell.length_b   1.000
_cell.length_c   1.000
_cell.angle_alpha   90.00
_cell.angle_beta   90.00
_cell.angle_gamma   90.00
#
_symmetry.space_group_name_H-M   'P 1'
#
loop_
_entity.id
_entity.type
_entity.pdbx_description
1 polymer ?
#
loop_
_entity_poly.entity_id
_entity_poly.type
_entity_poly.pdbx_seq_one_letter_code
_entity_poly.pdbx_strand_id
1 'polypeptide(L)'
;HHTFRSVAGHGNANSILEIYLKKIMRNGIDIYMCGHDHTKQIIEYKLNNKTITCIVCGTGGKKYDYIINLDNVKKNKKSKLIWHEETLGFATLYCTPKKIKIELYNEKNKLEYSHIIHKQKSNI
;
A
#
# COMPACT_ATOMS: atom_id res chain seq x y z
N HIS A 1 4.51 -3.87 10.22
CA HIS A 1 3.42 -4.87 10.25
C HIS A 1 2.05 -4.22 10.05
N HIS A 2 1.72 -3.17 10.83
CA HIS A 2 0.40 -2.54 10.83
C HIS A 2 0.15 -1.72 9.56
N THR A 3 -1.10 -1.68 9.13
CA THR A 3 -1.55 -0.90 7.99
C THR A 3 -1.53 0.60 8.31
N PHE A 4 -1.11 1.42 7.33
CA PHE A 4 -1.33 2.86 7.39
C PHE A 4 -2.71 3.21 6.80
N ARG A 5 -3.00 2.67 5.63
CA ARG A 5 -4.31 2.68 4.98
C ARG A 5 -4.63 1.27 4.53
N SER A 6 -5.86 0.85 4.72
CA SER A 6 -6.34 -0.44 4.25
C SER A 6 -7.84 -0.39 4.02
N VAL A 7 -8.29 -1.03 2.96
CA VAL A 7 -9.73 -1.22 2.68
C VAL A 7 -10.32 -2.43 3.40
N ALA A 8 -9.47 -3.25 4.03
CA ALA A 8 -9.87 -4.48 4.71
C ALA A 8 -10.18 -4.28 6.22
N GLY A 9 -10.32 -5.36 6.94
CA GLY A 9 -10.92 -5.41 8.27
C GLY A 9 -10.20 -4.66 9.37
N HIS A 10 -8.86 -4.60 9.36
CA HIS A 10 -8.11 -3.82 10.35
C HIS A 10 -8.09 -2.32 10.04
N GLY A 11 -8.36 -1.95 8.80
CA GLY A 11 -8.58 -0.59 8.39
C GLY A 11 -7.34 0.31 8.45
N ASN A 12 -7.60 1.60 8.61
CA ASN A 12 -6.56 2.62 8.69
C ASN A 12 -5.86 2.59 10.06
N ALA A 13 -4.61 3.08 10.11
CA ALA A 13 -3.89 3.28 11.35
C ALA A 13 -4.70 4.12 12.34
N ASN A 14 -4.66 3.76 13.63
CA ASN A 14 -5.22 4.60 14.68
C ASN A 14 -4.44 5.93 14.77
N SER A 15 -5.00 6.90 15.48
CA SER A 15 -4.45 8.26 15.54
C SER A 15 -3.00 8.33 16.03
N ILE A 16 -2.62 7.49 16.99
CA ILE A 16 -1.27 7.46 17.55
C ILE A 16 -0.29 6.90 16.51
N LEU A 17 -0.60 5.74 15.95
CA LEU A 17 0.23 5.09 14.92
C LEU A 17 0.36 5.98 13.67
N GLU A 18 -0.73 6.63 13.27
CA GLU A 18 -0.72 7.54 12.13
C GLU A 18 0.25 8.70 12.31
N ILE A 19 0.33 9.29 13.51
CA ILE A 19 1.28 10.36 13.82
C ILE A 19 2.73 9.90 13.62
N TYR A 20 3.08 8.72 14.15
CA TYR A 20 4.42 8.16 14.02
C TYR A 20 4.77 7.81 12.57
N LEU A 21 3.86 7.14 11.87
CA LEU A 21 4.08 6.78 10.48
C LEU A 21 4.24 8.01 9.58
N LYS A 22 3.44 9.06 9.79
CA LYS A 22 3.60 10.33 9.06
C LYS A 22 4.94 11.01 9.33
N LYS A 23 5.49 10.91 10.55
CA LYS A 23 6.85 11.41 10.83
C LYS A 23 7.89 10.68 9.97
N ILE A 24 7.81 9.36 9.89
CA ILE A 24 8.72 8.55 9.06
C ILE A 24 8.54 8.91 7.58
N MET A 25 7.31 8.99 7.11
CA MET A 25 6.98 9.29 5.71
C MET A 25 7.50 10.67 5.26
N ARG A 26 7.49 11.68 6.15
CA ARG A 26 8.02 13.02 5.86
C ARG A 26 9.52 13.03 5.58
N ASN A 27 10.27 12.03 6.03
CA ASN A 27 11.70 11.89 5.76
C ASN A 27 12.01 11.36 4.34
N GLY A 28 11.00 11.22 3.49
CA GLY A 28 11.19 11.01 2.06
C GLY A 28 11.18 9.57 1.61
N ILE A 29 10.38 8.72 2.21
CA ILE A 29 10.12 7.36 1.69
C ILE A 29 9.23 7.41 0.46
N ASP A 30 9.40 6.44 -0.43
CA ASP A 30 8.56 6.26 -1.61
C ASP A 30 7.47 5.21 -1.38
N ILE A 31 7.76 4.20 -0.57
CA ILE A 31 6.89 3.07 -0.29
C ILE A 31 6.79 2.82 1.20
N TYR A 32 5.59 2.52 1.67
CA TYR A 32 5.32 1.90 2.96
C TYR A 32 4.71 0.52 2.73
N MET A 33 5.43 -0.53 3.13
CA MET A 33 4.96 -1.91 2.99
C MET A 33 4.58 -2.49 4.34
N CYS A 34 3.48 -3.23 4.36
CA CYS A 34 3.01 -3.94 5.55
C CYS A 34 2.23 -5.22 5.20
N GLY A 35 1.97 -6.02 6.22
CA GLY A 35 1.05 -7.15 6.18
C GLY A 35 -0.21 -6.83 6.97
N HIS A 36 -0.44 -7.56 8.05
CA HIS A 36 -1.54 -7.42 9.01
C HIS A 36 -2.92 -7.73 8.42
N ASP A 37 -3.43 -6.95 7.48
CA ASP A 37 -4.61 -7.32 6.70
C ASP A 37 -4.27 -8.40 5.68
N HIS A 38 -5.03 -9.48 5.68
CA HIS A 38 -4.81 -10.64 4.81
C HIS A 38 -5.42 -10.43 3.42
N THR A 39 -5.00 -9.36 2.80
CA THR A 39 -5.34 -8.91 1.45
C THR A 39 -4.09 -8.42 0.74
N LYS A 40 -4.21 -8.19 -0.56
CA LYS A 40 -3.22 -7.46 -1.35
C LYS A 40 -3.83 -6.14 -1.79
N GLN A 41 -3.15 -5.02 -1.53
CA GLN A 41 -3.65 -3.69 -1.85
C GLN A 41 -2.53 -2.76 -2.29
N ILE A 42 -2.85 -1.83 -3.18
CA ILE A 42 -2.03 -0.66 -3.49
C ILE A 42 -2.89 0.58 -3.27
N ILE A 43 -2.43 1.44 -2.35
CA ILE A 43 -3.09 2.70 -2.01
C ILE A 43 -2.04 3.81 -2.09
N GLU A 44 -2.30 4.84 -2.88
CA GLU A 44 -1.48 6.05 -2.87
C GLU A 44 -1.96 7.01 -1.78
N TYR A 45 -1.01 7.62 -1.09
CA TYR A 45 -1.27 8.64 -0.08
C TYR A 45 -0.44 9.90 -0.33
N LYS A 46 -1.12 11.05 -0.42
CA LYS A 46 -0.46 12.34 -0.59
C LYS A 46 -0.08 12.93 0.76
N LEU A 47 1.21 13.13 0.98
CA LEU A 47 1.75 13.81 2.15
C LEU A 47 2.62 14.98 1.70
N ASN A 48 2.15 16.20 1.95
CA ASN A 48 2.74 17.42 1.41
C ASN A 48 2.76 17.35 -0.14
N ASN A 49 3.90 17.55 -0.76
CA ASN A 49 4.07 17.50 -2.22
C ASN A 49 4.53 16.11 -2.72
N LYS A 50 4.47 15.08 -1.87
CA LYS A 50 4.91 13.72 -2.19
C LYS A 50 3.75 12.74 -2.21
N THR A 51 3.82 11.77 -3.12
CA THR A 51 2.95 10.60 -3.10
C THR A 51 3.73 9.41 -2.53
N ILE A 52 3.16 8.77 -1.53
CA ILE A 52 3.69 7.56 -0.91
C ILE A 52 2.80 6.40 -1.34
N THR A 53 3.40 5.34 -1.85
CA THR A 53 2.67 4.14 -2.22
C THR A 53 2.62 3.18 -1.03
N CYS A 54 1.44 2.97 -0.50
CA CYS A 54 1.19 2.00 0.56
C CYS A 54 0.85 0.65 -0.07
N ILE A 55 1.62 -0.38 0.26
CA ILE A 55 1.41 -1.74 -0.18
C ILE A 55 1.01 -2.58 1.03
N VAL A 56 -0.15 -3.17 0.99
CA VAL A 56 -0.55 -4.23 1.92
C VAL A 56 -0.38 -5.56 1.19
N CYS A 57 0.36 -6.49 1.77
CA CYS A 57 0.56 -7.83 1.24
C CYS A 57 0.61 -8.85 2.38
N GLY A 58 -0.54 -9.14 2.96
CA GLY A 58 -0.71 -10.02 4.10
C GLY A 58 -1.24 -11.43 3.76
N THR A 59 -1.20 -11.83 2.50
CA THR A 59 -1.83 -13.07 2.00
C THR A 59 -0.86 -14.22 1.76
N GLY A 60 0.29 -14.23 2.42
CA GLY A 60 1.29 -15.31 2.24
C GLY A 60 0.82 -16.70 2.69
N GLY A 61 -0.11 -16.78 3.63
CA GLY A 61 -0.63 -18.04 4.14
C GLY A 61 -2.10 -18.00 4.55
N LYS A 62 -2.72 -16.83 4.53
CA LYS A 62 -4.12 -16.62 4.91
C LYS A 62 -4.72 -15.46 4.12
N LYS A 63 -6.00 -15.54 3.80
CA LYS A 63 -6.77 -14.45 3.19
C LYS A 63 -8.01 -14.13 4.02
N TYR A 64 -8.48 -12.89 3.89
CA TYR A 64 -9.80 -12.47 4.35
C TYR A 64 -10.64 -12.00 3.17
N ASP A 65 -11.94 -12.22 3.26
CA ASP A 65 -12.91 -11.78 2.25
C ASP A 65 -13.66 -10.50 2.71
N TYR A 66 -13.07 -9.74 3.63
CA TYR A 66 -13.74 -8.60 4.26
C TYR A 66 -13.16 -7.26 3.80
N ILE A 67 -13.79 -6.66 2.81
CA ILE A 67 -13.49 -5.29 2.38
C ILE A 67 -14.53 -4.35 3.00
N ILE A 68 -14.30 -4.00 4.26
CA ILE A 68 -15.26 -3.23 5.07
C ILE A 68 -14.87 -1.75 5.28
N ASN A 69 -13.65 -1.35 4.90
CA ASN A 69 -13.15 0.02 5.10
C ASN A 69 -12.96 0.82 3.80
N LEU A 70 -13.54 0.34 2.69
CA LEU A 70 -13.39 0.94 1.38
C LEU A 70 -13.84 2.40 1.35
N ASP A 71 -15.00 2.69 1.94
CA ASP A 71 -15.57 4.05 1.95
C ASP A 71 -14.70 5.02 2.74
N ASN A 72 -14.12 4.60 3.87
CA ASN A 72 -13.22 5.46 4.65
C ASN A 72 -11.94 5.81 3.88
N VAL A 73 -11.39 4.87 3.12
CA VAL A 73 -10.23 5.13 2.25
C VAL A 73 -10.63 6.09 1.12
N LYS A 74 -11.75 5.85 0.46
CA LYS A 74 -12.24 6.69 -0.66
C LYS A 74 -12.63 8.10 -0.23
N LYS A 75 -13.20 8.27 0.94
CA LYS A 75 -13.57 9.60 1.47
C LYS A 75 -12.36 10.46 1.85
N ASN A 76 -11.23 9.86 2.13
CA ASN A 76 -10.01 10.59 2.45
C ASN A 76 -9.40 11.19 1.17
N LYS A 77 -9.48 12.53 1.03
CA LYS A 77 -8.98 13.25 -0.16
C LYS A 77 -7.48 13.07 -0.43
N LYS A 78 -6.70 12.64 0.55
CA LYS A 78 -5.27 12.34 0.42
C LYS A 78 -4.99 10.90 0.00
N SER A 79 -5.97 10.01 0.12
CA SER A 79 -5.86 8.59 -0.19
C SER A 79 -6.51 8.29 -1.54
N LYS A 80 -5.88 7.42 -2.33
CA LYS A 80 -6.40 6.90 -3.58
C LYS A 80 -6.18 5.41 -3.63
N LEU A 81 -7.26 4.62 -3.61
CA LEU A 81 -7.17 3.19 -3.87
C LEU A 81 -6.82 2.97 -5.35
N ILE A 82 -5.71 2.28 -5.58
CA ILE A 82 -5.26 1.92 -6.92
C ILE A 82 -5.79 0.54 -7.29
N TRP A 83 -5.61 -0.45 -6.41
CA TRP A 83 -6.01 -1.83 -6.65
C TRP A 83 -6.09 -2.62 -5.34
N HIS A 84 -6.94 -3.65 -5.30
CA HIS A 84 -6.97 -4.65 -4.23
C HIS A 84 -7.43 -6.01 -4.76
N GLU A 85 -7.00 -7.07 -4.07
CA GLU A 85 -7.43 -8.45 -4.31
C GLU A 85 -7.24 -9.28 -3.03
N GLU A 86 -8.13 -10.24 -2.80
CA GLU A 86 -8.17 -11.07 -1.60
C GLU A 86 -7.57 -12.47 -1.78
N THR A 87 -7.01 -12.77 -2.94
CA THR A 87 -6.35 -14.04 -3.22
C THR A 87 -5.07 -14.22 -2.42
N LEU A 88 -4.71 -15.46 -2.09
CA LEU A 88 -3.39 -15.79 -1.58
C LEU A 88 -2.32 -15.39 -2.60
N GLY A 89 -1.14 -15.03 -2.12
CA GLY A 89 -0.04 -14.69 -3.03
C GLY A 89 1.05 -13.85 -2.38
N PHE A 90 1.79 -13.14 -3.24
CA PHE A 90 2.97 -12.38 -2.85
C PHE A 90 3.18 -11.17 -3.77
N ALA A 91 4.08 -10.30 -3.34
CA ALA A 91 4.53 -9.15 -4.12
C ALA A 91 6.02 -9.25 -4.43
N THR A 92 6.40 -8.76 -5.60
CA THR A 92 7.80 -8.53 -5.98
C THR A 92 8.05 -7.06 -6.25
N LEU A 93 9.23 -6.58 -5.90
CA LEU A 93 9.69 -5.22 -6.19
C LEU A 93 10.96 -5.28 -7.01
N TYR A 94 10.96 -4.61 -8.14
CA TYR A 94 12.14 -4.37 -8.96
C TYR A 94 12.51 -2.90 -8.91
N CYS A 95 13.65 -2.60 -8.25
CA CYS A 95 14.09 -1.24 -7.98
C CYS A 95 15.24 -0.84 -8.90
N THR A 96 15.13 0.32 -9.51
CA THR A 96 16.18 1.00 -10.26
C THR A 96 16.34 2.44 -9.76
N PRO A 97 17.41 3.16 -10.10
CA PRO A 97 17.56 4.56 -9.74
C PRO A 97 16.45 5.49 -10.27
N LYS A 98 15.67 5.04 -11.27
CA LYS A 98 14.64 5.86 -11.94
C LYS A 98 13.21 5.45 -11.59
N LYS A 99 12.98 4.19 -11.22
CA LYS A 99 11.65 3.64 -10.98
C LYS A 99 11.66 2.41 -10.08
N ILE A 100 10.52 2.15 -9.47
CA ILE A 100 10.21 0.89 -8.78
C ILE A 100 9.03 0.26 -9.48
N LYS A 101 9.16 -0.99 -9.90
CA LYS A 101 8.07 -1.81 -10.43
C LYS A 101 7.59 -2.76 -9.35
N ILE A 102 6.31 -2.73 -9.06
CA ILE A 102 5.64 -3.61 -8.11
C ILE A 102 4.79 -4.59 -8.91
N GLU A 103 4.93 -5.87 -8.66
CA GLU A 103 4.11 -6.91 -9.26
C GLU A 103 3.48 -7.75 -8.17
N LEU A 104 2.17 -7.98 -8.26
CA LEU A 104 1.41 -8.79 -7.32
C LEU A 104 0.92 -10.04 -8.02
N TYR A 105 1.19 -11.18 -7.39
CA TYR A 105 0.94 -12.51 -7.91
C TYR A 105 0.00 -13.28 -6.98
N ASN A 106 -0.78 -14.21 -7.54
CA ASN A 106 -1.52 -15.18 -6.75
C ASN A 106 -0.66 -16.42 -6.39
N GLU A 107 -1.23 -17.35 -5.65
CA GLU A 107 -0.57 -18.59 -5.22
C GLU A 107 -0.20 -19.53 -6.38
N LYS A 108 -0.80 -19.33 -7.54
CA LYS A 108 -0.49 -20.07 -8.79
C LYS A 108 0.58 -19.39 -9.63
N ASN A 109 1.29 -18.40 -9.06
CA ASN A 109 2.30 -17.61 -9.74
C ASN A 109 1.76 -16.83 -10.96
N LYS A 110 0.47 -16.50 -10.96
CA LYS A 110 -0.15 -15.67 -11.98
C LYS A 110 -0.10 -14.20 -11.58
N LEU A 111 0.40 -13.35 -12.47
CA LEU A 111 0.38 -11.90 -12.28
C LEU A 111 -1.07 -11.39 -12.25
N GLU A 112 -1.43 -10.70 -11.17
CA GLU A 112 -2.75 -10.09 -10.99
C GLU A 112 -2.72 -8.59 -11.25
N TYR A 113 -1.65 -7.92 -10.83
CA TYR A 113 -1.50 -6.47 -11.02
C TYR A 113 -0.03 -6.04 -11.07
N SER A 114 0.24 -5.00 -11.83
CA SER A 114 1.54 -4.36 -11.91
C SER A 114 1.39 -2.85 -11.76
N HIS A 115 2.25 -2.26 -10.92
CA HIS A 115 2.27 -0.82 -10.66
C HIS A 115 3.70 -0.27 -10.75
N ILE A 116 3.85 0.90 -11.36
CA ILE A 116 5.16 1.54 -11.54
C ILE A 116 5.16 2.89 -10.81
N ILE A 117 6.16 3.05 -9.93
CA ILE A 117 6.46 4.32 -9.29
C ILE A 117 7.68 4.91 -9.98
N HIS A 118 7.54 6.09 -10.56
CA HIS A 118 8.67 6.85 -11.11
C HIS A 118 9.33 7.70 -10.03
N LYS A 119 10.64 7.90 -10.15
CA LYS A 119 11.37 8.82 -9.27
C LYS A 119 10.69 10.19 -9.29
N GLN A 120 10.27 10.63 -8.12
CA GLN A 120 9.71 11.96 -7.96
C GLN A 120 10.82 13.00 -8.05
N LYS A 121 10.59 14.09 -8.76
CA LYS A 121 11.54 15.20 -8.81
C LYS A 121 11.69 15.75 -7.39
N SER A 122 12.92 15.77 -6.87
CA SER A 122 13.20 16.53 -5.65
C SER A 122 13.04 18.02 -6.02
N ASN A 123 12.07 18.68 -5.42
CA ASN A 123 12.07 20.14 -5.44
C ASN A 123 13.24 20.59 -4.55
N ILE A 124 14.36 20.86 -5.19
CA ILE A 124 15.49 21.55 -4.58
C ILE A 124 15.16 23.04 -4.56
#